data_63bec5bb468a4a14290fabbb0bcdb489
#
_entry.id   63bec5bb468a4a14290fabbb0bcdb489
#
_cell.length_a   1.000
_cell.length_b   1.000
_cell.length_c   1.000
_cell.angle_alpha   90.00
_cell.angle_beta   90.00
_cell.angle_gamma   90.00
#
_symmetry.space_group_name_H-M   'P 1'
#
loop_
_entity.id
_entity.type
_entity.pdbx_description
1 polymer ?
#
loop_
_entity_poly.entity_id
_entity_poly.type
_entity_poly.pdbx_seq_one_letter_code
_entity_poly.pdbx_strand_id
1 'polypeptide(L)'
;MKAPLVLRFLSLAGLLICGYLGGLKLTGKTSSLAGCGQGSGCGSALGSEWSQFFGIPVSLLAFVIYLALLVASFRPSRPLYGALAICLTGAALWFVGVLYFTIRAVCPWCLAMHTIGIVTSIVLVLSLRDVPPSKTPLRFAPLAALVALLTLVLGQLLGPKPDTHASSSETLQDQGVRNENTGRRISFTRGGKRYNTTTMPHLGPPNAKYVMVKYFDYTCSSCRKMHEQLQF
;
A
#
# COMPACT_ATOMS: atom_id res chain seq x y z
N MET A 1 -4.50 -34.56 12.64
CA MET A 1 -4.58 -33.72 13.87
C MET A 1 -3.60 -32.52 13.93
N LYS A 2 -2.63 -32.35 13.03
CA LYS A 2 -1.66 -31.22 13.07
C LYS A 2 -2.15 -29.97 12.31
N ALA A 3 -3.03 -30.14 11.31
CA ALA A 3 -3.51 -29.04 10.47
C ALA A 3 -4.18 -27.86 11.21
N PRO A 4 -5.10 -28.05 12.18
CA PRO A 4 -5.73 -26.93 12.87
C PRO A 4 -4.75 -26.12 13.72
N LEU A 5 -3.70 -26.75 14.27
CA LEU A 5 -2.67 -26.06 15.02
C LEU A 5 -1.83 -25.17 14.10
N VAL A 6 -1.41 -25.69 12.95
CA VAL A 6 -0.67 -24.92 11.93
C VAL A 6 -1.49 -23.70 11.44
N LEU A 7 -2.78 -23.89 11.17
CA LEU A 7 -3.67 -22.81 10.77
C LEU A 7 -3.79 -21.73 11.84
N ARG A 8 -3.83 -22.08 13.13
CA ARG A 8 -3.83 -21.11 14.24
C ARG A 8 -2.54 -20.30 14.29
N PHE A 9 -1.39 -20.96 14.15
CA PHE A 9 -0.11 -20.23 14.11
C PHE A 9 -0.01 -19.29 12.91
N LEU A 10 -0.38 -19.75 11.71
CA LEU A 10 -0.36 -18.92 10.51
C LEU A 10 -1.35 -17.75 10.60
N SER A 11 -2.55 -17.97 11.17
CA SER A 11 -3.52 -16.90 11.36
C SER A 11 -3.06 -15.86 12.39
N LEU A 12 -2.43 -16.28 13.49
CA LEU A 12 -1.86 -15.35 14.46
C LEU A 12 -0.70 -14.55 13.88
N ALA A 13 0.20 -15.20 13.14
CA ALA A 13 1.29 -14.51 12.46
C ALA A 13 0.75 -13.47 11.46
N GLY A 14 -0.25 -13.84 10.64
CA GLY A 14 -0.92 -12.93 9.72
C GLY A 14 -1.60 -11.76 10.43
N LEU A 15 -2.32 -12.01 11.54
CA LEU A 15 -2.96 -10.97 12.34
C LEU A 15 -1.95 -9.97 12.90
N LEU A 16 -0.83 -10.46 13.46
CA LEU A 16 0.21 -9.59 14.04
C LEU A 16 0.83 -8.70 12.97
N ILE A 17 1.18 -9.25 11.82
CA ILE A 17 1.79 -8.49 10.73
C ILE A 17 0.78 -7.49 10.13
N CYS A 18 -0.45 -7.93 9.85
CA CYS A 18 -1.50 -7.05 9.31
C CYS A 18 -1.87 -5.93 10.29
N GLY A 19 -1.98 -6.24 11.57
CA GLY A 19 -2.24 -5.27 12.62
C GLY A 19 -1.12 -4.25 12.76
N TYR A 20 0.13 -4.69 12.71
CA TYR A 20 1.31 -3.83 12.72
C TYR A 20 1.36 -2.89 11.52
N LEU A 21 1.22 -3.45 10.29
CA LEU A 21 1.23 -2.65 9.06
C LEU A 21 0.04 -1.69 8.98
N GLY A 22 -1.16 -2.14 9.39
CA GLY A 22 -2.36 -1.32 9.46
C GLY A 22 -2.22 -0.17 10.45
N GLY A 23 -1.70 -0.44 11.64
CA GLY A 23 -1.42 0.56 12.66
C GLY A 23 -0.42 1.63 12.20
N LEU A 24 0.68 1.22 11.56
CA LEU A 24 1.65 2.15 10.98
C LEU A 24 1.05 3.02 9.87
N LYS A 25 0.20 2.43 9.03
CA LYS A 25 -0.50 3.17 7.97
C LYS A 25 -1.46 4.21 8.54
N LEU A 26 -2.25 3.84 9.56
CA LEU A 26 -3.20 4.76 10.22
C LEU A 26 -2.50 5.88 10.98
N THR A 27 -1.34 5.61 11.56
CA THR A 27 -0.55 6.62 12.29
C THR A 27 0.40 7.44 11.40
N GLY A 28 0.44 7.19 10.09
CA GLY A 28 1.33 7.87 9.16
C GLY A 28 2.83 7.53 9.35
N LYS A 29 3.17 6.52 10.17
CA LYS A 29 4.55 6.16 10.51
C LYS A 29 5.12 5.05 9.63
N THR A 30 4.70 4.95 8.38
CA THR A 30 5.17 3.91 7.44
C THR A 30 6.68 3.96 7.15
N SER A 31 7.30 5.12 7.35
CA SER A 31 8.75 5.30 7.19
C SER A 31 9.59 4.67 8.33
N SER A 32 8.97 4.32 9.46
CA SER A 32 9.65 3.72 10.62
C SER A 32 9.68 2.19 10.61
N LEU A 33 9.28 1.56 9.49
CA LEU A 33 9.28 0.10 9.33
C LEU A 33 10.70 -0.47 9.42
N ALA A 34 10.91 -1.42 10.32
CA ALA A 34 12.16 -2.14 10.45
C ALA A 34 12.52 -2.85 9.12
N GLY A 35 13.74 -2.68 8.62
CA GLY A 35 14.18 -3.25 7.36
C GLY A 35 13.71 -2.49 6.09
N CYS A 36 12.99 -1.40 6.26
CA CYS A 36 12.52 -0.54 5.18
C CYS A 36 13.22 0.84 5.27
N GLY A 37 14.51 0.89 5.00
CA GLY A 37 15.29 2.13 4.96
C GLY A 37 14.91 3.06 3.81
N GLN A 38 15.50 4.26 3.78
CA GLN A 38 15.35 5.21 2.66
C GLN A 38 15.81 4.53 1.35
N GLY A 39 14.95 4.55 0.33
CA GLY A 39 15.19 3.87 -0.95
C GLY A 39 14.67 2.43 -1.03
N SER A 40 14.13 1.86 0.05
CA SER A 40 13.44 0.56 -0.01
C SER A 40 12.07 0.71 -0.67
N GLY A 41 11.66 -0.32 -1.43
CA GLY A 41 10.35 -0.35 -2.07
C GLY A 41 9.13 -0.36 -1.11
N CYS A 42 9.37 -0.42 0.22
CA CYS A 42 8.30 -0.41 1.21
C CYS A 42 7.53 0.91 1.23
N GLY A 43 8.23 2.04 1.19
CA GLY A 43 7.60 3.36 1.16
C GLY A 43 6.73 3.51 -0.09
N SER A 44 7.25 3.09 -1.24
CA SER A 44 6.53 3.11 -2.51
C SER A 44 5.31 2.18 -2.49
N ALA A 45 5.45 0.97 -1.94
CA ALA A 45 4.36 0.01 -1.89
C ALA A 45 3.25 0.42 -0.91
N LEU A 46 3.62 0.78 0.32
CA LEU A 46 2.66 1.16 1.37
C LEU A 46 2.09 2.57 1.19
N GLY A 47 2.84 3.46 0.51
CA GLY A 47 2.39 4.80 0.13
C GLY A 47 1.55 4.84 -1.14
N SER A 48 1.53 3.76 -1.93
CA SER A 48 0.81 3.71 -3.20
C SER A 48 -0.72 3.75 -3.02
N GLU A 49 -1.42 4.20 -4.05
CA GLU A 49 -2.88 4.13 -4.16
C GLU A 49 -3.41 2.71 -4.00
N TRP A 50 -2.64 1.70 -4.45
CA TRP A 50 -2.97 0.27 -4.38
C TRP A 50 -2.94 -0.30 -2.96
N SER A 51 -2.35 0.42 -1.99
CA SER A 51 -2.34 0.02 -0.57
C SER A 51 -3.64 0.36 0.16
N GLN A 52 -4.62 0.94 -0.54
CA GLN A 52 -5.92 1.34 0.00
C GLN A 52 -7.05 0.86 -0.90
N PHE A 53 -8.21 0.64 -0.28
CA PHE A 53 -9.46 0.32 -0.95
C PHE A 53 -10.53 1.25 -0.38
N PHE A 54 -11.01 2.21 -1.16
CA PHE A 54 -11.93 3.28 -0.72
C PHE A 54 -11.46 4.00 0.58
N GLY A 55 -10.16 4.31 0.65
CA GLY A 55 -9.58 4.97 1.83
C GLY A 55 -9.25 4.03 3.01
N ILE A 56 -9.67 2.77 2.96
CA ILE A 56 -9.35 1.78 3.99
C ILE A 56 -8.04 1.07 3.62
N PRO A 57 -7.04 1.02 4.52
CA PRO A 57 -5.83 0.26 4.28
C PRO A 57 -6.12 -1.22 3.98
N VAL A 58 -5.55 -1.76 2.91
CA VAL A 58 -5.72 -3.18 2.54
C VAL A 58 -5.25 -4.13 3.65
N SER A 59 -4.27 -3.71 4.45
CA SER A 59 -3.82 -4.47 5.62
C SER A 59 -4.92 -4.70 6.65
N LEU A 60 -5.89 -3.78 6.80
CA LEU A 60 -7.05 -3.97 7.69
C LEU A 60 -8.03 -4.98 7.10
N LEU A 61 -8.23 -5.00 5.78
CA LEU A 61 -9.05 -6.04 5.14
C LEU A 61 -8.41 -7.42 5.32
N ALA A 62 -7.10 -7.51 5.13
CA ALA A 62 -6.35 -8.73 5.39
C ALA A 62 -6.44 -9.15 6.86
N PHE A 63 -6.39 -8.22 7.81
CA PHE A 63 -6.59 -8.49 9.24
C PHE A 63 -7.93 -9.18 9.51
N VAL A 64 -9.02 -8.69 8.91
CA VAL A 64 -10.35 -9.31 9.04
C VAL A 64 -10.36 -10.74 8.48
N ILE A 65 -9.69 -10.98 7.34
CA ILE A 65 -9.59 -12.33 6.74
C ILE A 65 -8.83 -13.28 7.68
N TYR A 66 -7.69 -12.84 8.25
CA TYR A 66 -6.93 -13.67 9.19
C TYR A 66 -7.67 -13.89 10.52
N LEU A 67 -8.47 -12.92 10.97
CA LEU A 67 -9.36 -13.09 12.13
C LEU A 67 -10.45 -14.13 11.83
N ALA A 68 -11.08 -14.05 10.66
CA ALA A 68 -12.06 -15.06 10.22
C ALA A 68 -11.42 -16.45 10.12
N LEU A 69 -10.17 -16.54 9.65
CA LEU A 69 -9.40 -17.78 9.60
C LEU A 69 -9.14 -18.34 10.99
N LEU A 70 -8.75 -17.50 11.95
CA LEU A 70 -8.53 -17.92 13.33
C LEU A 70 -9.81 -18.50 13.93
N VAL A 71 -10.95 -17.82 13.75
CA VAL A 71 -12.26 -18.31 14.20
C VAL A 71 -12.64 -19.62 13.49
N ALA A 72 -12.43 -19.70 12.17
CA ALA A 72 -12.69 -20.90 11.37
C ALA A 72 -11.86 -22.09 11.80
N SER A 73 -10.67 -21.88 12.36
CA SER A 73 -9.80 -22.96 12.88
C SER A 73 -10.39 -23.69 14.09
N PHE A 74 -11.34 -23.07 14.80
CA PHE A 74 -12.08 -23.70 15.92
C PHE A 74 -13.34 -24.43 15.47
N ARG A 75 -13.95 -23.99 14.34
CA ARG A 75 -15.18 -24.58 13.79
C ARG A 75 -14.98 -24.81 12.28
N PRO A 76 -14.21 -25.83 11.89
CA PRO A 76 -13.88 -26.08 10.50
C PRO A 76 -15.14 -26.42 9.69
N SER A 77 -15.30 -25.75 8.54
CA SER A 77 -16.31 -26.04 7.55
C SER A 77 -15.74 -25.95 6.14
N ARG A 78 -16.07 -26.93 5.27
CA ARG A 78 -15.55 -26.95 3.89
C ARG A 78 -15.78 -25.67 3.12
N PRO A 79 -17.02 -25.11 3.08
CA PRO A 79 -17.26 -23.90 2.30
C PRO A 79 -16.49 -22.68 2.82
N LEU A 80 -16.30 -22.56 4.14
CA LEU A 80 -15.53 -21.47 4.72
C LEU A 80 -14.04 -21.59 4.42
N TYR A 81 -13.48 -22.80 4.53
CA TYR A 81 -12.08 -23.05 4.16
C TYR A 81 -11.83 -22.78 2.68
N GLY A 82 -12.76 -23.21 1.81
CA GLY A 82 -12.69 -22.91 0.37
C GLY A 82 -12.75 -21.41 0.09
N ALA A 83 -13.66 -20.69 0.75
CA ALA A 83 -13.79 -19.24 0.62
C ALA A 83 -12.52 -18.50 1.05
N LEU A 84 -11.96 -18.85 2.22
CA LEU A 84 -10.72 -18.24 2.74
C LEU A 84 -9.51 -18.56 1.84
N ALA A 85 -9.44 -19.78 1.31
CA ALA A 85 -8.38 -20.14 0.37
C ALA A 85 -8.45 -19.32 -0.93
N ILE A 86 -9.65 -19.12 -1.49
CA ILE A 86 -9.87 -18.27 -2.66
C ILE A 86 -9.46 -16.82 -2.37
N CYS A 87 -9.90 -16.24 -1.24
CA CYS A 87 -9.54 -14.88 -0.86
C CYS A 87 -8.03 -14.70 -0.71
N LEU A 88 -7.37 -15.60 0.03
CA LEU A 88 -5.93 -15.50 0.29
C LEU A 88 -5.10 -15.66 -0.97
N THR A 89 -5.41 -16.68 -1.80
CA THR A 89 -4.68 -16.91 -3.07
C THR A 89 -4.93 -15.78 -4.05
N GLY A 90 -6.20 -15.40 -4.25
CA GLY A 90 -6.57 -14.35 -5.20
C GLY A 90 -5.97 -12.99 -4.82
N ALA A 91 -6.05 -12.62 -3.54
CA ALA A 91 -5.43 -11.40 -3.06
C ALA A 91 -3.89 -11.44 -3.20
N ALA A 92 -3.25 -12.58 -2.87
CA ALA A 92 -1.79 -12.71 -3.03
C ALA A 92 -1.37 -12.55 -4.49
N LEU A 93 -2.04 -13.22 -5.42
CA LEU A 93 -1.74 -13.11 -6.86
C LEU A 93 -1.95 -11.68 -7.36
N TRP A 94 -3.05 -11.05 -6.98
CA TRP A 94 -3.35 -9.67 -7.36
C TRP A 94 -2.27 -8.69 -6.87
N PHE A 95 -2.00 -8.68 -5.57
CA PHE A 95 -1.06 -7.71 -5.00
C PHE A 95 0.40 -7.97 -5.37
N VAL A 96 0.82 -9.23 -5.53
CA VAL A 96 2.14 -9.55 -6.09
C VAL A 96 2.24 -9.07 -7.53
N GLY A 97 1.19 -9.24 -8.33
CA GLY A 97 1.11 -8.69 -9.69
C GLY A 97 1.22 -7.16 -9.69
N VAL A 98 0.45 -6.46 -8.87
CA VAL A 98 0.52 -5.00 -8.72
C VAL A 98 1.91 -4.55 -8.28
N LEU A 99 2.52 -5.24 -7.31
CA LEU A 99 3.85 -4.91 -6.80
C LEU A 99 4.92 -5.03 -7.90
N TYR A 100 4.85 -6.08 -8.72
CA TYR A 100 5.84 -6.37 -9.75
C TYR A 100 5.64 -5.53 -11.03
N PHE A 101 4.40 -5.47 -11.54
CA PHE A 101 4.13 -4.84 -12.83
C PHE A 101 3.85 -3.34 -12.74
N THR A 102 3.18 -2.90 -11.67
CA THR A 102 2.71 -1.52 -11.52
C THR A 102 3.65 -0.67 -10.70
N ILE A 103 3.95 -1.09 -9.46
CA ILE A 103 4.77 -0.32 -8.52
C ILE A 103 6.25 -0.48 -8.84
N ARG A 104 6.65 -1.64 -9.37
CA ARG A 104 8.04 -2.01 -9.67
C ARG A 104 8.99 -1.83 -8.49
N ALA A 105 8.51 -2.13 -7.30
CA ALA A 105 9.24 -1.98 -6.06
C ALA A 105 9.15 -3.26 -5.23
N VAL A 106 10.25 -3.65 -4.59
CA VAL A 106 10.30 -4.83 -3.73
C VAL A 106 10.03 -4.40 -2.29
N CYS A 107 8.92 -4.86 -1.73
CA CYS A 107 8.56 -4.66 -0.33
C CYS A 107 8.66 -6.01 0.42
N PRO A 108 9.69 -6.22 1.27
CA PRO A 108 9.87 -7.49 1.99
C PRO A 108 8.67 -7.87 2.85
N TRP A 109 8.07 -6.91 3.55
CA TRP A 109 6.88 -7.12 4.38
C TRP A 109 5.65 -7.53 3.56
N CYS A 110 5.47 -6.90 2.39
CA CYS A 110 4.38 -7.27 1.48
C CYS A 110 4.57 -8.70 0.95
N LEU A 111 5.79 -9.04 0.53
CA LEU A 111 6.11 -10.39 0.06
C LEU A 111 5.95 -11.44 1.17
N ALA A 112 6.41 -11.15 2.39
CA ALA A 112 6.24 -12.03 3.54
C ALA A 112 4.75 -12.32 3.81
N MET A 113 3.89 -11.28 3.78
CA MET A 113 2.45 -11.44 3.94
C MET A 113 1.81 -12.30 2.86
N HIS A 114 2.17 -12.07 1.59
CA HIS A 114 1.63 -12.87 0.50
C HIS A 114 2.13 -14.32 0.53
N THR A 115 3.38 -14.54 0.94
CA THR A 115 3.93 -15.89 1.16
C THR A 115 3.15 -16.61 2.26
N ILE A 116 2.92 -15.97 3.41
CA ILE A 116 2.09 -16.53 4.49
C ILE A 116 0.68 -16.83 3.97
N GLY A 117 0.09 -15.94 3.17
CA GLY A 117 -1.22 -16.13 2.57
C GLY A 117 -1.29 -17.36 1.66
N ILE A 118 -0.31 -17.53 0.78
CA ILE A 118 -0.22 -18.69 -0.12
C ILE A 118 -0.03 -19.99 0.67
N VAL A 119 0.91 -20.02 1.62
CA VAL A 119 1.14 -21.20 2.48
C VAL A 119 -0.14 -21.56 3.25
N THR A 120 -0.81 -20.55 3.81
CA THR A 120 -2.09 -20.77 4.53
C THR A 120 -3.16 -21.33 3.60
N SER A 121 -3.26 -20.81 2.37
CA SER A 121 -4.21 -21.31 1.38
C SER A 121 -3.94 -22.77 1.01
N ILE A 122 -2.68 -23.15 0.81
CA ILE A 122 -2.30 -24.54 0.55
C ILE A 122 -2.73 -25.44 1.72
N VAL A 123 -2.45 -25.04 2.96
CA VAL A 123 -2.86 -25.81 4.15
C VAL A 123 -4.38 -25.93 4.24
N LEU A 124 -5.12 -24.86 3.92
CA LEU A 124 -6.59 -24.89 3.88
C LEU A 124 -7.12 -25.89 2.84
N VAL A 125 -6.58 -25.85 1.62
CA VAL A 125 -6.99 -26.75 0.53
C VAL A 125 -6.70 -28.21 0.89
N LEU A 126 -5.52 -28.49 1.44
CA LEU A 126 -5.17 -29.84 1.90
C LEU A 126 -6.10 -30.31 3.03
N SER A 127 -6.49 -29.42 3.93
CA SER A 127 -7.40 -29.70 5.04
C SER A 127 -8.86 -29.90 4.61
N LEU A 128 -9.25 -29.51 3.39
CA LEU A 128 -10.61 -29.75 2.89
C LEU A 128 -11.00 -31.23 2.84
N ARG A 129 -10.01 -32.12 2.69
CA ARG A 129 -10.24 -33.57 2.66
C ARG A 129 -10.71 -34.11 4.01
N ASP A 130 -10.22 -33.51 5.10
CA ASP A 130 -10.45 -33.98 6.46
C ASP A 130 -11.69 -33.35 7.12
N VAL A 131 -12.24 -32.28 6.51
CA VAL A 131 -13.41 -31.57 7.05
C VAL A 131 -14.70 -32.16 6.49
N PRO A 132 -15.68 -32.52 7.33
CA PRO A 132 -16.94 -33.08 6.88
C PRO A 132 -17.75 -32.06 6.04
N PRO A 133 -18.56 -32.54 5.07
CA PRO A 133 -19.44 -31.67 4.31
C PRO A 133 -20.46 -31.01 5.25
N SER A 134 -20.52 -29.69 5.21
CA SER A 134 -21.45 -28.91 6.05
C SER A 134 -22.80 -28.76 5.35
N LYS A 135 -23.88 -29.02 6.09
CA LYS A 135 -25.25 -28.76 5.65
C LYS A 135 -25.68 -27.30 5.87
N THR A 136 -24.76 -26.41 6.29
CA THR A 136 -25.05 -25.02 6.61
C THR A 136 -25.30 -24.16 5.35
N PRO A 137 -26.00 -23.00 5.48
CA PRO A 137 -26.21 -22.06 4.39
C PRO A 137 -24.90 -21.44 3.83
N LEU A 138 -23.75 -21.73 4.47
CA LEU A 138 -22.43 -21.28 4.01
C LEU A 138 -21.98 -21.93 2.68
N ARG A 139 -22.78 -22.80 2.03
CA ARG A 139 -22.42 -23.39 0.73
C ARG A 139 -22.09 -22.35 -0.35
N PHE A 140 -22.61 -21.15 -0.23
CA PHE A 140 -22.34 -20.02 -1.11
C PHE A 140 -21.09 -19.19 -0.74
N ALA A 141 -20.41 -19.52 0.38
CA ALA A 141 -19.25 -18.77 0.83
C ALA A 141 -18.11 -18.68 -0.24
N PRO A 142 -17.79 -19.72 -1.01
CA PRO A 142 -16.79 -19.60 -2.08
C PRO A 142 -17.22 -18.63 -3.19
N LEU A 143 -18.49 -18.60 -3.54
CA LEU A 143 -19.03 -17.65 -4.52
C LEU A 143 -18.95 -16.22 -3.98
N ALA A 144 -19.34 -16.01 -2.72
CA ALA A 144 -19.21 -14.71 -2.06
C ALA A 144 -17.75 -14.24 -2.01
N ALA A 145 -16.80 -15.16 -1.78
CA ALA A 145 -15.38 -14.86 -1.81
C ALA A 145 -14.89 -14.41 -3.19
N LEU A 146 -15.35 -15.06 -4.26
CA LEU A 146 -15.05 -14.65 -5.64
C LEU A 146 -15.64 -13.26 -5.95
N VAL A 147 -16.88 -13.01 -5.56
CA VAL A 147 -17.52 -11.70 -5.75
C VAL A 147 -16.75 -10.62 -4.97
N ALA A 148 -16.38 -10.88 -3.73
CA ALA A 148 -15.60 -9.94 -2.91
C ALA A 148 -14.22 -9.65 -3.54
N LEU A 149 -13.54 -10.66 -4.08
CA LEU A 149 -12.26 -10.51 -4.77
C LEU A 149 -12.42 -9.68 -6.05
N LEU A 150 -13.43 -9.97 -6.85
CA LEU A 150 -13.74 -9.18 -8.05
C LEU A 150 -14.07 -7.73 -7.70
N THR A 151 -14.85 -7.51 -6.65
CA THR A 151 -15.16 -6.15 -6.15
C THR A 151 -13.88 -5.42 -5.72
N LEU A 152 -12.97 -6.10 -5.03
CA LEU A 152 -11.67 -5.53 -4.65
C LEU A 152 -10.88 -5.12 -5.89
N VAL A 153 -10.70 -6.02 -6.85
CA VAL A 153 -9.93 -5.76 -8.08
C VAL A 153 -10.57 -4.62 -8.90
N LEU A 154 -11.87 -4.70 -9.16
CA LEU A 154 -12.59 -3.68 -9.92
C LEU A 154 -12.61 -2.34 -9.17
N GLY A 155 -12.81 -2.37 -7.86
CA GLY A 155 -12.79 -1.16 -7.05
C GLY A 155 -11.43 -0.47 -7.00
N GLN A 156 -10.33 -1.24 -7.09
CA GLN A 156 -8.99 -0.65 -7.21
C GLN A 156 -8.68 -0.15 -8.63
N LEU A 157 -9.24 -0.76 -9.66
CA LEU A 157 -9.03 -0.34 -11.05
C LEU A 157 -9.90 0.86 -11.44
N LEU A 158 -11.15 0.91 -10.97
CA LEU A 158 -12.18 1.87 -11.38
C LEU A 158 -12.51 2.90 -10.28
N GLY A 159 -12.13 2.61 -9.03
CA GLY A 159 -12.43 3.47 -7.88
C GLY A 159 -11.71 4.81 -7.93
N PRO A 160 -12.23 5.81 -7.20
CA PRO A 160 -11.55 7.09 -7.03
C PRO A 160 -10.19 6.82 -6.41
N LYS A 161 -9.15 7.19 -7.14
CA LYS A 161 -7.79 7.11 -6.63
C LYS A 161 -7.67 8.15 -5.52
N PRO A 162 -7.29 7.77 -4.29
CA PRO A 162 -7.00 8.77 -3.28
C PRO A 162 -5.92 9.67 -3.86
N ASP A 163 -6.04 10.98 -3.65
CA ASP A 163 -5.01 11.96 -3.97
C ASP A 163 -3.77 11.65 -3.11
N THR A 164 -3.13 10.50 -3.35
CA THR A 164 -1.72 10.39 -3.07
C THR A 164 -1.14 11.50 -3.92
N HIS A 165 -0.45 12.46 -3.33
CA HIS A 165 0.28 13.52 -4.02
C HIS A 165 1.06 12.92 -5.19
N ALA A 166 0.34 12.41 -6.17
CA ALA A 166 0.80 12.27 -7.51
C ALA A 166 1.20 13.69 -7.83
N SER A 167 2.48 13.91 -8.01
CA SER A 167 2.94 15.04 -8.78
C SER A 167 2.11 14.98 -10.05
N SER A 168 0.94 15.59 -9.99
CA SER A 168 0.19 15.96 -11.15
C SER A 168 1.17 16.82 -11.91
N SER A 169 1.74 16.24 -12.96
CA SER A 169 2.12 17.04 -14.09
C SER A 169 0.80 17.58 -14.68
N GLU A 170 0.01 18.23 -13.81
CA GLU A 170 -0.92 19.21 -14.28
C GLU A 170 -0.04 20.20 -15.00
N THR A 171 -0.10 20.09 -16.29
CA THR A 171 0.09 21.19 -17.18
C THR A 171 -0.67 22.35 -16.52
N LEU A 172 0.05 23.14 -15.73
CA LEU A 172 -0.40 24.47 -15.39
C LEU A 172 -0.55 25.12 -16.76
N GLN A 173 -1.73 24.97 -17.30
CA GLN A 173 -2.21 25.75 -18.41
C GLN A 173 -1.99 27.18 -17.96
N ASP A 174 -1.06 27.81 -18.61
CA ASP A 174 -0.71 29.20 -18.61
C ASP A 174 -1.99 30.05 -18.58
N GLN A 175 -2.57 30.18 -17.38
CA GLN A 175 -3.53 31.26 -17.15
C GLN A 175 -2.68 32.47 -16.87
N GLY A 176 -2.51 33.26 -17.94
CA GLY A 176 -1.77 34.45 -17.99
C GLY A 176 -1.97 35.39 -16.79
N VAL A 177 -0.99 35.40 -15.93
CA VAL A 177 -0.56 36.61 -15.26
C VAL A 177 0.73 37.03 -15.95
N ARG A 178 0.53 37.80 -17.00
CA ARG A 178 1.55 38.62 -17.64
C ARG A 178 2.02 39.64 -16.62
N ASN A 179 3.01 39.27 -15.83
CA ASN A 179 3.91 40.23 -15.21
C ASN A 179 5.32 39.80 -15.59
N GLU A 180 5.76 40.32 -16.72
CA GLU A 180 7.15 40.52 -17.00
C GLU A 180 7.78 41.23 -15.80
N ASN A 181 8.72 40.55 -15.12
CA ASN A 181 10.06 41.10 -14.95
C ASN A 181 10.89 40.30 -13.93
N THR A 182 12.08 39.97 -14.38
CA THR A 182 13.34 39.82 -13.61
C THR A 182 13.48 38.62 -12.71
N GLY A 183 12.87 37.48 -13.03
CA GLY A 183 13.23 36.24 -12.38
C GLY A 183 14.24 35.41 -13.21
N ARG A 184 15.29 34.91 -12.58
CA ARG A 184 16.23 33.98 -13.21
C ARG A 184 15.52 32.65 -13.53
N ARG A 185 15.52 32.24 -14.81
CA ARG A 185 14.99 30.93 -15.20
C ARG A 185 16.06 29.86 -14.99
N ILE A 186 15.80 28.90 -14.12
CA ILE A 186 16.69 27.78 -13.81
C ILE A 186 16.09 26.48 -14.33
N SER A 187 16.96 25.60 -14.85
CA SER A 187 16.59 24.24 -15.24
C SER A 187 17.46 23.27 -14.47
N PHE A 188 16.85 22.23 -13.89
CA PHE A 188 17.58 21.23 -13.09
C PHE A 188 18.09 20.07 -13.94
N THR A 189 17.60 19.93 -15.18
CA THR A 189 17.97 18.84 -16.09
C THR A 189 18.28 19.41 -17.47
N ARG A 190 19.29 18.90 -18.17
CA ARG A 190 19.55 19.25 -19.57
C ARG A 190 18.31 18.97 -20.41
N GLY A 191 17.72 20.03 -20.99
CA GLY A 191 16.48 19.94 -21.77
C GLY A 191 15.19 19.87 -20.94
N GLY A 192 15.26 20.01 -19.62
CA GLY A 192 14.11 19.99 -18.74
C GLY A 192 13.35 21.30 -18.64
N LYS A 193 12.21 21.25 -17.94
CA LYS A 193 11.33 22.40 -17.69
C LYS A 193 12.09 23.53 -16.99
N ARG A 194 11.90 24.74 -17.47
CA ARG A 194 12.50 25.94 -16.86
C ARG A 194 11.55 26.51 -15.82
N TYR A 195 12.08 26.80 -14.65
CA TYR A 195 11.35 27.38 -13.53
C TYR A 195 11.80 28.82 -13.29
N ASN A 196 10.85 29.70 -13.03
CA ASN A 196 11.18 31.09 -12.69
C ASN A 196 11.31 31.20 -11.16
N THR A 197 12.47 31.69 -10.69
CA THR A 197 12.73 31.79 -9.24
C THR A 197 11.83 32.77 -8.51
N THR A 198 11.25 33.77 -9.21
CA THR A 198 10.36 34.76 -8.59
C THR A 198 8.93 34.26 -8.41
N THR A 199 8.51 33.21 -9.12
CA THR A 199 7.17 32.62 -8.98
C THR A 199 7.10 31.52 -7.94
N MET A 200 8.23 31.13 -7.38
CA MET A 200 8.32 30.11 -6.34
C MET A 200 8.58 30.77 -4.98
N PRO A 201 8.06 30.22 -3.88
CA PRO A 201 8.47 30.64 -2.54
C PRO A 201 10.00 30.54 -2.43
N HIS A 202 10.67 31.65 -2.15
CA HIS A 202 12.11 31.70 -2.06
C HIS A 202 12.56 32.53 -0.87
N LEU A 203 13.70 32.18 -0.32
CA LEU A 203 14.40 32.93 0.70
C LEU A 203 15.73 33.44 0.10
N GLY A 204 16.04 34.70 0.29
CA GLY A 204 17.28 35.31 -0.19
C GLY A 204 17.08 36.20 -1.44
N PRO A 205 18.16 36.84 -1.91
CA PRO A 205 18.11 37.78 -3.00
C PRO A 205 17.83 37.09 -4.34
N PRO A 206 17.03 37.70 -5.24
CA PRO A 206 16.63 37.08 -6.51
C PRO A 206 17.80 36.89 -7.50
N ASN A 207 18.92 37.57 -7.27
CA ASN A 207 20.15 37.52 -8.07
C ASN A 207 21.27 36.67 -7.43
N ALA A 208 20.95 35.83 -6.46
CA ALA A 208 21.93 34.95 -5.81
C ALA A 208 22.74 34.15 -6.83
N LYS A 209 24.07 34.04 -6.63
CA LYS A 209 24.98 33.29 -7.50
C LYS A 209 24.63 31.81 -7.57
N TYR A 210 24.16 31.25 -6.45
CA TYR A 210 23.77 29.85 -6.32
C TYR A 210 22.32 29.78 -5.86
N VAL A 211 21.58 28.81 -6.39
CA VAL A 211 20.19 28.55 -6.04
C VAL A 211 20.09 27.11 -5.56
N MET A 212 19.66 26.91 -4.33
CA MET A 212 19.35 25.61 -3.77
C MET A 212 17.83 25.39 -3.87
N VAL A 213 17.42 24.32 -4.50
CA VAL A 213 16.01 23.94 -4.55
C VAL A 213 15.78 22.75 -3.64
N LYS A 214 14.87 22.94 -2.70
CA LYS A 214 14.50 21.94 -1.71
C LYS A 214 13.10 21.43 -2.01
N TYR A 215 12.98 20.16 -2.34
CA TYR A 215 11.69 19.46 -2.38
C TYR A 215 11.47 18.82 -1.03
N PHE A 216 10.35 19.12 -0.38
CA PHE A 216 10.02 18.49 0.89
C PHE A 216 8.51 18.21 0.97
N ASP A 217 8.19 17.19 1.75
CA ASP A 217 6.84 16.84 2.09
C ASP A 217 6.57 17.31 3.54
N TYR A 218 5.47 18.03 3.76
CA TYR A 218 5.06 18.51 5.08
C TYR A 218 4.79 17.38 6.08
N THR A 219 4.46 16.19 5.60
CA THR A 219 4.22 15.01 6.43
C THR A 219 5.49 14.23 6.78
N CYS A 220 6.60 14.53 6.12
CA CYS A 220 7.87 13.86 6.30
C CYS A 220 8.66 14.44 7.49
N SER A 221 8.82 13.68 8.55
CA SER A 221 9.55 14.10 9.75
C SER A 221 11.04 14.41 9.49
N SER A 222 11.69 13.66 8.61
CA SER A 222 13.08 13.89 8.19
C SER A 222 13.22 15.19 7.38
N CYS A 223 12.21 15.50 6.54
CA CYS A 223 12.18 16.74 5.78
C CYS A 223 12.02 17.95 6.72
N ARG A 224 11.23 17.83 7.79
CA ARG A 224 11.08 18.88 8.82
C ARG A 224 12.41 19.16 9.51
N LYS A 225 13.12 18.14 9.99
CA LYS A 225 14.43 18.31 10.61
C LYS A 225 15.45 18.97 9.67
N MET A 226 15.47 18.56 8.39
CA MET A 226 16.34 19.19 7.40
C MET A 226 15.95 20.66 7.16
N HIS A 227 14.65 21.00 7.24
CA HIS A 227 14.19 22.39 7.10
C HIS A 227 14.69 23.25 8.25
N GLU A 228 14.60 22.74 9.49
CA GLU A 228 15.10 23.44 10.67
C GLU A 228 16.62 23.68 10.62
N GLN A 229 17.39 22.72 10.07
CA GLN A 229 18.84 22.85 9.92
C GLN A 229 19.28 23.82 8.82
N LEU A 230 18.41 24.13 7.84
CA LEU A 230 18.68 25.03 6.72
C LEU A 230 18.07 26.43 6.90
N GLN A 231 17.43 26.73 8.02
CA GLN A 231 17.03 28.08 8.39
C GLN A 231 18.25 28.77 8.98
N PHE A 232 18.87 29.64 8.18
CA PHE A 232 19.94 30.57 8.58
C PHE A 232 19.33 31.90 9.01
#